data_c8523ffdf3cdcb7e077c81ccc27ebbec
#
_entry.id   c8523ffdf3cdcb7e077c81ccc27ebbec
#
_cell.length_a   1.000
_cell.length_b   1.000
_cell.length_c   1.000
_cell.angle_alpha   90.00
_cell.angle_beta   90.00
_cell.angle_gamma   90.00
#
_symmetry.space_group_name_H-M   'P 1'
#
loop_
_entity.id
_entity.type
_entity.pdbx_description
1 polymer ?
#
loop_
_entity_poly.entity_id
_entity_poly.type
_entity_poly.pdbx_seq_one_letter_code
_entity_poly.pdbx_strand_id
1 'polypeptide(L)'
;IDEAYLKNNLNSLNTKDRAFINNVCMNSMRYLFHTKKILFLYTNKNPKLHERILLYSAITQIVFLNFKDYAVIDSTVEVAKKLKKFHGFINAVLKKICVDKKKLNSVSPDFKDLPLWFLKQTKDLKKYEKKDFIKNFFLEPDLHLVFKNKKCLLDFKENNYPTSTKSCFL
;
A
#
# COMPACT_ATOMS: atom_id res chain seq x y z
N ILE A 1 2.82 -15.70 -11.42
CA ILE A 1 1.88 -16.36 -10.48
C ILE A 1 0.69 -16.75 -11.34
N ASP A 2 0.33 -18.02 -11.30
CA ASP A 2 -0.77 -18.56 -12.06
C ASP A 2 -2.09 -17.93 -11.56
N GLU A 3 -2.79 -17.24 -12.45
CA GLU A 3 -4.04 -16.54 -12.15
C GLU A 3 -5.12 -17.51 -11.65
N ALA A 4 -5.12 -18.74 -12.16
CA ALA A 4 -5.99 -19.81 -11.72
C ALA A 4 -5.70 -20.24 -10.27
N TYR A 5 -4.43 -20.27 -9.85
CA TYR A 5 -4.03 -20.57 -8.49
C TYR A 5 -4.53 -19.52 -7.50
N LEU A 6 -4.36 -18.23 -7.86
CA LEU A 6 -4.88 -17.11 -7.03
C LEU A 6 -6.40 -17.16 -6.93
N LYS A 7 -7.10 -17.37 -8.05
CA LYS A 7 -8.55 -17.42 -8.11
C LYS A 7 -9.13 -18.53 -7.25
N ASN A 8 -8.56 -19.73 -7.33
CA ASN A 8 -9.00 -20.88 -6.54
C ASN A 8 -8.78 -20.67 -5.04
N ASN A 9 -7.64 -20.14 -4.63
CA ASN A 9 -7.35 -19.91 -3.22
C ASN A 9 -8.13 -18.72 -2.63
N LEU A 10 -8.40 -17.68 -3.40
CA LEU A 10 -9.20 -16.54 -2.96
C LEU A 10 -10.69 -16.88 -2.91
N ASN A 11 -11.19 -17.76 -3.76
CA ASN A 11 -12.60 -18.17 -3.76
C ASN A 11 -13.00 -19.01 -2.52
N SER A 12 -12.05 -19.68 -1.88
CA SER A 12 -12.27 -20.41 -0.63
C SER A 12 -12.41 -19.49 0.59
N LEU A 13 -12.03 -18.22 0.48
CA LEU A 13 -12.08 -17.25 1.57
C LEU A 13 -13.45 -16.55 1.63
N ASN A 14 -13.87 -16.21 2.84
CA ASN A 14 -15.07 -15.39 3.02
C ASN A 14 -14.83 -13.94 2.48
N THR A 15 -15.92 -13.20 2.30
CA THR A 15 -15.87 -11.85 1.70
C THR A 15 -15.03 -10.87 2.52
N LYS A 16 -15.04 -11.00 3.86
CA LYS A 16 -14.26 -10.11 4.75
C LYS A 16 -12.77 -10.35 4.61
N ASP A 17 -12.35 -11.61 4.56
CA ASP A 17 -10.92 -11.96 4.41
C ASP A 17 -10.40 -11.56 3.03
N ARG A 18 -11.19 -11.73 1.97
CA ARG A 18 -10.85 -11.24 0.63
C ARG A 18 -10.66 -9.72 0.61
N ALA A 19 -11.59 -8.98 1.21
CA ALA A 19 -11.49 -7.52 1.30
C ALA A 19 -10.26 -7.09 2.09
N PHE A 20 -9.95 -7.79 3.20
CA PHE A 20 -8.75 -7.54 3.99
C PHE A 20 -7.47 -7.78 3.19
N ILE A 21 -7.36 -8.91 2.51
CA ILE A 21 -6.19 -9.24 1.68
C ILE A 21 -6.01 -8.22 0.57
N ASN A 22 -7.08 -7.88 -0.14
CA ASN A 22 -7.04 -6.86 -1.19
C ASN A 22 -6.57 -5.50 -0.64
N ASN A 23 -7.10 -5.07 0.50
CA ASN A 23 -6.70 -3.83 1.13
C ASN A 23 -5.20 -3.82 1.47
N VAL A 24 -4.71 -4.88 2.11
CA VAL A 24 -3.28 -4.99 2.47
C VAL A 24 -2.40 -5.04 1.22
N CYS A 25 -2.75 -5.85 0.22
CA CYS A 25 -1.98 -5.99 -1.01
C CYS A 25 -1.91 -4.68 -1.80
N MET A 26 -3.06 -4.04 -2.05
CA MET A 26 -3.13 -2.79 -2.83
C MET A 26 -2.37 -1.66 -2.15
N ASN A 27 -2.50 -1.53 -0.83
CA ASN A 27 -1.76 -0.52 -0.09
C ASN A 27 -0.27 -0.85 0.03
N SER A 28 0.12 -2.12 0.13
CA SER A 28 1.54 -2.51 0.09
C SER A 28 2.20 -2.15 -1.24
N MET A 29 1.47 -2.24 -2.34
CA MET A 29 1.95 -1.79 -3.65
C MET A 29 1.98 -0.25 -3.74
N ARG A 30 0.94 0.44 -3.27
CA ARG A 30 0.87 1.92 -3.24
C ARG A 30 2.03 2.52 -2.45
N TYR A 31 2.30 1.99 -1.27
CA TYR A 31 3.35 2.49 -0.38
C TYR A 31 4.70 1.79 -0.54
N LEU A 32 4.91 1.05 -1.64
CA LEU A 32 6.14 0.26 -1.84
C LEU A 32 7.42 1.10 -1.71
N PHE A 33 7.44 2.31 -2.28
CA PHE A 33 8.62 3.19 -2.22
C PHE A 33 8.83 3.78 -0.83
N HIS A 34 7.76 4.08 -0.11
CA HIS A 34 7.82 4.49 1.29
C HIS A 34 8.38 3.37 2.17
N THR A 35 7.83 2.17 2.05
CA THR A 35 8.25 1.01 2.84
C THR A 35 9.69 0.60 2.55
N LYS A 36 10.14 0.71 1.30
CA LYS A 36 11.57 0.54 0.94
C LYS A 36 12.45 1.54 1.68
N LYS A 37 12.09 2.81 1.65
CA LYS A 37 12.84 3.88 2.31
C LYS A 37 12.86 3.69 3.83
N ILE A 38 11.70 3.38 4.42
CA ILE A 38 11.61 3.06 5.85
C ILE A 38 12.48 1.85 6.21
N LEU A 39 12.35 0.75 5.49
CA LEU A 39 13.14 -0.46 5.79
C LEU A 39 14.65 -0.19 5.73
N PHE A 40 15.09 0.61 4.79
CA PHE A 40 16.50 0.99 4.64
C PHE A 40 17.04 1.74 5.87
N LEU A 41 16.21 2.49 6.60
CA LEU A 41 16.62 3.17 7.84
C LEU A 41 16.90 2.20 9.00
N TYR A 42 16.36 0.99 8.97
CA TYR A 42 16.43 0.00 10.05
C TYR A 42 17.27 -1.23 9.72
N THR A 43 17.78 -1.31 8.48
CA THR A 43 18.56 -2.48 8.04
C THR A 43 19.85 -2.05 7.36
N ASN A 44 20.98 -2.58 7.82
CA ASN A 44 22.29 -2.31 7.22
C ASN A 44 22.51 -3.06 5.91
N LYS A 45 21.77 -4.14 5.69
CA LYS A 45 21.85 -4.98 4.48
C LYS A 45 20.44 -5.20 3.94
N ASN A 46 20.34 -5.32 2.63
CA ASN A 46 19.05 -5.63 2.00
C ASN A 46 18.61 -7.05 2.36
N PRO A 47 17.45 -7.22 3.03
CA PRO A 47 16.96 -8.55 3.39
C PRO A 47 16.69 -9.42 2.16
N LYS A 48 16.68 -10.75 2.32
CA LYS A 48 16.29 -11.68 1.26
C LYS A 48 14.84 -11.41 0.81
N LEU A 49 14.51 -11.80 -0.40
CA LEU A 49 13.23 -11.45 -1.05
C LEU A 49 12.00 -11.74 -0.16
N HIS A 50 11.90 -12.93 0.42
CA HIS A 50 10.73 -13.30 1.23
C HIS A 50 10.63 -12.49 2.54
N GLU A 51 11.74 -12.26 3.21
CA GLU A 51 11.79 -11.44 4.43
C GLU A 51 11.42 -9.99 4.10
N ARG A 52 11.91 -9.49 2.98
CA ARG A 52 11.63 -8.15 2.49
C ARG A 52 10.14 -7.95 2.16
N ILE A 53 9.51 -8.93 1.51
CA ILE A 53 8.06 -8.88 1.20
C ILE A 53 7.25 -8.88 2.50
N LEU A 54 7.58 -9.75 3.46
CA LEU A 54 6.93 -9.77 4.77
C LEU A 54 7.07 -8.44 5.50
N LEU A 55 8.28 -7.86 5.50
CA LEU A 55 8.53 -6.57 6.12
C LEU A 55 7.77 -5.43 5.43
N TYR A 56 7.71 -5.39 4.08
CA TYR A 56 6.95 -4.36 3.37
C TYR A 56 5.46 -4.44 3.70
N SER A 57 4.88 -5.62 3.71
CA SER A 57 3.47 -5.82 4.09
C SER A 57 3.23 -5.40 5.54
N ALA A 58 4.09 -5.81 6.48
CA ALA A 58 3.95 -5.46 7.89
C ALA A 58 4.11 -3.95 8.13
N ILE A 59 5.11 -3.31 7.51
CA ILE A 59 5.31 -1.85 7.61
C ILE A 59 4.09 -1.10 7.08
N THR A 60 3.54 -1.54 5.95
CA THR A 60 2.31 -0.93 5.40
C THR A 60 1.16 -1.02 6.40
N GLN A 61 0.94 -2.17 6.99
CA GLN A 61 -0.13 -2.37 7.97
C GLN A 61 0.06 -1.51 9.23
N ILE A 62 1.28 -1.43 9.75
CA ILE A 62 1.60 -0.67 10.97
C ILE A 62 1.55 0.83 10.70
N VAL A 63 2.29 1.32 9.69
CA VAL A 63 2.54 2.75 9.49
C VAL A 63 1.38 3.42 8.75
N PHE A 64 0.88 2.82 7.68
CA PHE A 64 -0.09 3.48 6.79
C PHE A 64 -1.54 3.05 7.03
N LEU A 65 -1.78 1.79 7.41
CA LEU A 65 -3.15 1.31 7.70
C LEU A 65 -3.53 1.38 9.17
N ASN A 66 -2.61 1.77 10.05
CA ASN A 66 -2.84 1.91 11.49
C ASN A 66 -3.42 0.66 12.18
N PHE A 67 -3.05 -0.52 11.70
CA PHE A 67 -3.41 -1.76 12.39
C PHE A 67 -2.69 -1.86 13.74
N LYS A 68 -3.21 -2.68 14.63
CA LYS A 68 -2.61 -2.88 15.95
C LYS A 68 -1.23 -3.51 15.82
N ASP A 69 -0.21 -2.81 16.26
CA ASP A 69 1.20 -3.14 16.07
C ASP A 69 1.53 -4.57 16.53
N TYR A 70 1.06 -4.96 17.72
CA TYR A 70 1.32 -6.29 18.28
C TYR A 70 0.74 -7.42 17.41
N ALA A 71 -0.48 -7.23 16.87
CA ALA A 71 -1.15 -8.22 16.04
C ALA A 71 -0.42 -8.42 14.70
N VAL A 72 0.05 -7.31 14.09
CA VAL A 72 0.83 -7.37 12.84
C VAL A 72 2.18 -8.03 13.07
N ILE A 73 2.88 -7.68 14.16
CA ILE A 73 4.18 -8.28 14.49
C ILE A 73 4.02 -9.78 14.70
N ASP A 74 3.07 -10.19 15.54
CA ASP A 74 2.85 -11.59 15.90
C ASP A 74 2.52 -12.44 14.67
N SER A 75 1.53 -12.02 13.89
CA SER A 75 1.15 -12.72 12.65
C SER A 75 2.29 -12.80 11.63
N THR A 76 3.07 -11.71 11.46
CA THR A 76 4.20 -11.70 10.52
C THR A 76 5.32 -12.64 10.98
N VAL A 77 5.62 -12.65 12.27
CA VAL A 77 6.62 -13.55 12.88
C VAL A 77 6.18 -15.01 12.75
N GLU A 78 4.90 -15.29 12.94
CA GLU A 78 4.34 -16.63 12.78
C GLU A 78 4.47 -17.14 11.34
N VAL A 79 4.11 -16.30 10.35
CA VAL A 79 4.33 -16.61 8.93
C VAL A 79 5.81 -16.84 8.63
N ALA A 80 6.70 -16.01 9.17
CA ALA A 80 8.13 -16.17 8.97
C ALA A 80 8.65 -17.50 9.54
N LYS A 81 8.16 -17.95 10.70
CA LYS A 81 8.47 -19.28 11.28
C LYS A 81 7.99 -20.40 10.34
N LYS A 82 6.74 -20.34 9.87
CA LYS A 82 6.19 -21.34 8.93
C LYS A 82 7.00 -21.43 7.64
N LEU A 83 7.49 -20.29 7.14
CA LEU A 83 8.36 -20.21 5.96
C LEU A 83 9.83 -20.50 6.24
N LYS A 84 10.19 -20.88 7.48
CA LYS A 84 11.59 -21.11 7.93
C LYS A 84 12.52 -19.92 7.61
N LYS A 85 12.06 -18.69 7.88
CA LYS A 85 12.81 -17.44 7.68
C LYS A 85 13.30 -16.88 9.01
N PHE A 86 14.19 -15.87 8.94
CA PHE A 86 14.78 -15.24 10.13
C PHE A 86 13.76 -14.42 10.93
N HIS A 87 12.84 -15.13 11.59
CA HIS A 87 11.76 -14.52 12.36
C HIS A 87 12.24 -13.57 13.48
N GLY A 88 13.37 -13.87 14.11
CA GLY A 88 13.99 -13.00 15.13
C GLY A 88 14.40 -11.64 14.55
N PHE A 89 14.98 -11.62 13.35
CA PHE A 89 15.33 -10.41 12.63
C PHE A 89 14.07 -9.59 12.29
N ILE A 90 13.04 -10.24 11.73
CA ILE A 90 11.77 -9.58 11.39
C ILE A 90 11.15 -8.94 12.63
N ASN A 91 11.07 -9.67 13.74
CA ASN A 91 10.55 -9.17 15.01
C ASN A 91 11.33 -7.93 15.51
N ALA A 92 12.67 -8.01 15.49
CA ALA A 92 13.51 -6.90 15.95
C ALA A 92 13.32 -5.63 15.11
N VAL A 93 13.26 -5.77 13.78
CA VAL A 93 13.05 -4.65 12.87
C VAL A 93 11.66 -4.03 13.09
N LEU A 94 10.59 -4.84 13.13
CA LEU A 94 9.24 -4.34 13.31
C LEU A 94 9.04 -3.64 14.65
N LYS A 95 9.61 -4.17 15.75
CA LYS A 95 9.57 -3.51 17.07
C LYS A 95 10.21 -2.12 17.05
N LYS A 96 11.37 -1.96 16.39
CA LYS A 96 12.00 -0.64 16.23
C LYS A 96 11.12 0.32 15.42
N ILE A 97 10.51 -0.16 14.34
CA ILE A 97 9.59 0.64 13.51
C ILE A 97 8.39 1.10 14.31
N CYS A 98 7.82 0.25 15.17
CA CYS A 98 6.69 0.64 16.02
C CYS A 98 7.04 1.79 17.00
N VAL A 99 8.23 1.79 17.56
CA VAL A 99 8.70 2.87 18.44
C VAL A 99 8.73 4.20 17.70
N ASP A 100 9.18 4.20 16.44
CA ASP A 100 9.34 5.40 15.63
C ASP A 100 8.13 5.73 14.75
N LYS A 101 7.04 4.99 14.84
CA LYS A 101 5.86 5.04 13.96
C LYS A 101 5.40 6.47 13.63
N LYS A 102 5.31 7.34 14.64
CA LYS A 102 4.86 8.72 14.44
C LYS A 102 5.76 9.53 13.50
N LYS A 103 7.07 9.30 13.56
CA LYS A 103 8.04 9.95 12.68
C LYS A 103 8.00 9.37 11.26
N LEU A 104 7.70 8.08 11.15
CA LEU A 104 7.71 7.38 9.87
C LEU A 104 6.52 7.73 8.96
N ASN A 105 5.42 8.20 9.51
CA ASN A 105 4.28 8.72 8.73
C ASN A 105 4.65 9.90 7.82
N SER A 106 5.69 10.66 8.17
CA SER A 106 6.18 11.79 7.37
C SER A 106 7.24 11.41 6.33
N VAL A 107 7.70 10.15 6.33
CA VAL A 107 8.69 9.68 5.35
C VAL A 107 8.01 9.59 3.98
N SER A 108 8.49 10.38 3.03
CA SER A 108 8.04 10.36 1.64
C SER A 108 9.19 9.96 0.71
N PRO A 109 8.94 9.19 -0.34
CA PRO A 109 9.93 8.94 -1.36
C PRO A 109 10.22 10.22 -2.15
N ASP A 110 11.45 10.32 -2.66
CA ASP A 110 11.82 11.33 -3.63
C ASP A 110 11.48 10.85 -5.04
N PHE A 111 11.35 11.78 -5.99
CA PHE A 111 11.12 11.42 -7.40
C PHE A 111 12.20 10.46 -7.94
N LYS A 112 13.45 10.63 -7.52
CA LYS A 112 14.59 9.76 -7.88
C LYS A 112 14.49 8.31 -7.35
N ASP A 113 13.65 8.07 -6.36
CA ASP A 113 13.43 6.71 -5.79
C ASP A 113 12.52 5.86 -6.68
N LEU A 114 11.88 6.47 -7.68
CA LEU A 114 11.02 5.79 -8.65
C LEU A 114 11.82 4.93 -9.64
N PRO A 115 11.20 3.95 -10.31
CA PRO A 115 11.90 3.06 -11.24
C PRO A 115 12.61 3.82 -12.37
N LEU A 116 13.77 3.32 -12.79
CA LEU A 116 14.57 3.95 -13.85
C LEU A 116 13.80 4.13 -15.16
N TRP A 117 12.96 3.18 -15.53
CA TRP A 117 12.13 3.29 -16.73
C TRP A 117 11.18 4.48 -16.64
N PHE A 118 10.57 4.71 -15.48
CA PHE A 118 9.68 5.84 -15.24
C PHE A 118 10.46 7.17 -15.29
N LEU A 119 11.62 7.22 -14.65
CA LEU A 119 12.49 8.42 -14.67
C LEU A 119 12.91 8.79 -16.09
N LYS A 120 13.17 7.81 -16.96
CA LYS A 120 13.48 8.02 -18.37
C LYS A 120 12.31 8.62 -19.15
N GLN A 121 11.10 8.14 -18.91
CA GLN A 121 9.87 8.63 -19.56
C GLN A 121 9.46 10.03 -19.10
N THR A 122 9.84 10.40 -17.89
CA THR A 122 9.44 11.66 -17.24
C THR A 122 10.59 12.64 -17.06
N LYS A 123 11.67 12.47 -17.86
CA LYS A 123 12.87 13.32 -17.79
C LYS A 123 12.56 14.82 -17.99
N ASP A 124 11.60 15.12 -18.87
CA ASP A 124 11.25 16.48 -19.28
C ASP A 124 10.33 17.21 -18.29
N LEU A 125 9.83 16.51 -17.26
CA LEU A 125 9.04 17.15 -16.20
C LEU A 125 9.88 18.17 -15.44
N LYS A 126 9.30 19.37 -15.23
CA LYS A 126 9.92 20.44 -14.43
C LYS A 126 9.94 20.06 -12.95
N LYS A 127 10.76 20.77 -12.17
CA LYS A 127 10.96 20.48 -10.74
C LYS A 127 9.65 20.52 -9.92
N TYR A 128 8.78 21.49 -10.20
CA TYR A 128 7.49 21.62 -9.53
C TYR A 128 6.54 20.48 -9.91
N GLU A 129 6.50 20.07 -11.19
CA GLU A 129 5.67 18.94 -11.67
C GLU A 129 6.09 17.63 -11.03
N LYS A 130 7.41 17.39 -10.88
CA LYS A 130 7.94 16.23 -10.16
C LYS A 130 7.51 16.21 -8.70
N LYS A 131 7.48 17.40 -8.05
CA LYS A 131 7.06 17.52 -6.66
C LYS A 131 5.55 17.25 -6.51
N ASP A 132 4.74 17.81 -7.39
CA ASP A 132 3.28 17.61 -7.38
C ASP A 132 2.93 16.17 -7.74
N PHE A 133 3.67 15.56 -8.68
CA PHE A 133 3.51 14.14 -8.99
C PHE A 133 3.71 13.28 -7.74
N ILE A 134 4.83 13.44 -7.00
CA ILE A 134 5.08 12.66 -5.78
C ILE A 134 4.00 12.88 -4.74
N LYS A 135 3.54 14.12 -4.57
CA LYS A 135 2.48 14.44 -3.60
C LYS A 135 1.17 13.72 -3.92
N ASN A 136 0.80 13.64 -5.20
CA ASN A 136 -0.49 13.10 -5.61
C ASN A 136 -0.46 11.60 -5.93
N PHE A 137 0.67 11.06 -6.37
CA PHE A 137 0.81 9.67 -6.80
C PHE A 137 0.48 8.64 -5.71
N PHE A 138 0.76 8.97 -4.45
CA PHE A 138 0.52 8.07 -3.33
C PHE A 138 -0.82 8.31 -2.62
N LEU A 139 -1.58 9.31 -3.04
CA LEU A 139 -2.92 9.52 -2.52
C LEU A 139 -3.86 8.40 -3.02
N GLU A 140 -4.82 8.08 -2.18
CA GLU A 140 -5.90 7.19 -2.61
C GLU A 140 -6.68 7.89 -3.73
N PRO A 141 -6.87 7.23 -4.89
CA PRO A 141 -7.61 7.85 -5.97
C PRO A 141 -9.08 8.03 -5.57
N ASP A 142 -9.66 9.14 -5.94
CA ASP A 142 -11.07 9.38 -5.77
C ASP A 142 -11.91 8.35 -6.54
N LEU A 143 -13.04 7.98 -5.99
CA LEU A 143 -13.98 7.11 -6.67
C LEU A 143 -14.70 7.88 -7.78
N HIS A 144 -14.42 7.51 -9.02
CA HIS A 144 -15.09 8.07 -10.19
C HIS A 144 -16.22 7.14 -10.65
N LEU A 145 -17.44 7.65 -10.65
CA LEU A 145 -18.62 6.92 -11.14
C LEU A 145 -19.12 7.56 -12.44
N VAL A 146 -19.30 6.75 -13.46
CA VAL A 146 -19.87 7.16 -14.73
C VAL A 146 -21.31 6.64 -14.82
N PHE A 147 -22.25 7.53 -15.03
CA PHE A 147 -23.67 7.19 -15.16
C PHE A 147 -24.12 7.24 -16.61
N LYS A 148 -24.95 6.27 -17.00
CA LYS A 148 -25.47 6.15 -18.36
C LYS A 148 -26.27 7.39 -18.78
N ASN A 149 -26.96 8.06 -17.85
CA ASN A 149 -27.74 9.26 -18.09
C ASN A 149 -27.96 10.05 -16.78
N LYS A 150 -28.49 11.27 -16.91
CA LYS A 150 -28.76 12.18 -15.80
C LYS A 150 -29.74 11.58 -14.77
N LYS A 151 -30.73 10.78 -15.24
CA LYS A 151 -31.72 10.16 -14.36
C LYS A 151 -31.04 9.19 -13.38
N CYS A 152 -30.18 8.30 -13.88
CA CYS A 152 -29.43 7.37 -13.02
C CYS A 152 -28.55 8.09 -12.01
N LEU A 153 -27.98 9.27 -12.35
CA LEU A 153 -27.22 10.08 -11.42
C LEU A 153 -28.10 10.66 -10.31
N LEU A 154 -29.30 11.15 -10.66
CA LEU A 154 -30.24 11.71 -9.70
C LEU A 154 -30.75 10.61 -8.74
N ASP A 155 -31.18 9.48 -9.28
CA ASP A 155 -31.61 8.32 -8.49
C ASP A 155 -30.50 7.85 -7.52
N PHE A 156 -29.24 7.86 -7.96
CA PHE A 156 -28.09 7.52 -7.10
C PHE A 156 -27.91 8.54 -5.98
N LYS A 157 -28.03 9.85 -6.27
CA LYS A 157 -27.88 10.91 -5.28
C LYS A 157 -28.98 10.89 -4.21
N GLU A 158 -30.22 10.56 -4.61
CA GLU A 158 -31.36 10.46 -3.70
C GLU A 158 -31.26 9.25 -2.77
N ASN A 159 -30.73 8.13 -3.26
CA ASN A 159 -30.69 6.87 -2.52
C ASN A 159 -29.36 6.59 -1.79
N ASN A 160 -28.30 7.35 -2.07
CA ASN A 160 -26.98 7.12 -1.53
C ASN A 160 -26.27 8.44 -1.21
N TYR A 161 -25.68 8.51 -0.06
CA TYR A 161 -24.70 9.44 0.47
C TYR A 161 -24.48 10.82 -0.17
N PRO A 162 -24.26 11.85 0.66
CA PRO A 162 -23.91 13.19 0.19
C PRO A 162 -22.55 13.10 -0.57
N THR A 163 -22.63 13.20 -1.88
CA THR A 163 -21.45 13.23 -2.73
C THR A 163 -21.06 14.68 -2.99
N SER A 164 -19.83 15.04 -2.68
CA SER A 164 -19.19 16.25 -3.19
C SER A 164 -18.86 16.02 -4.68
N THR A 165 -19.86 16.06 -5.55
CA THR A 165 -19.67 15.73 -6.96
C THR A 165 -19.51 17.00 -7.79
N LYS A 166 -18.32 17.15 -8.35
CA LYS A 166 -18.19 17.84 -9.65
C LYS A 166 -18.67 16.84 -10.72
N SER A 167 -19.89 16.99 -11.19
CA SER A 167 -20.41 16.18 -12.28
C SER A 167 -19.76 16.64 -13.59
N CYS A 168 -18.88 15.83 -14.16
CA CYS A 168 -18.52 15.93 -15.57
C CYS A 168 -19.53 15.10 -16.37
N PHE A 169 -20.22 15.71 -17.28
CA PHE A 169 -21.01 15.03 -18.31
C PHE A 169 -20.12 14.84 -19.55
N LEU A 170 -20.16 13.64 -20.12
CA LEU A 170 -19.67 13.36 -21.46
C LEU A 170 -20.72 13.82 -22.47
#